data_a27dd9f158bef59219c50a19633f1455
#
_entry.id   a27dd9f158bef59219c50a19633f1455
#
_cell.length_a   1.000
_cell.length_b   1.000
_cell.length_c   1.000
_cell.angle_alpha   90.00
_cell.angle_beta   90.00
_cell.angle_gamma   90.00
#
_symmetry.space_group_name_H-M   'P 1'
#
loop_
_entity.id
_entity.type
_entity.pdbx_description
1 polymer ?
#
loop_
_entity_poly.entity_id
_entity_poly.type
_entity_poly.pdbx_seq_one_letter_code
_entity_poly.pdbx_strand_id
1 'polypeptide(L)'
;MASLVPILAALIIASITLYNFRVGRQDNKKNSKILDLQDKKKIIEEKINEFYIPLGHQLGYSKTLFKILIVNKPQDFKTLTYLLDRDQIYPDTGAKVILNENDNSLLETIITIGRKIETLIYEKSYLIGDDSEFTDKYIPGATYNYIVNQNDLSILNLLLSHIITIRLAFEKKLTGESSKFENYVFPTEINSKIDQKLLQLRTILQDYDNQINALRS
;
A
#
# COMPACT_ATOMS: atom_id res chain seq x y z
N MET A 1 35.65 60.57 -41.01
CA MET A 1 34.40 60.17 -40.33
C MET A 1 34.44 58.65 -40.17
N ALA A 2 34.66 58.16 -38.95
CA ALA A 2 34.58 56.70 -38.69
C ALA A 2 33.15 56.27 -38.92
N SER A 3 32.96 55.24 -39.74
CA SER A 3 31.62 54.62 -40.05
C SER A 3 30.96 54.12 -38.79
N LEU A 4 29.78 54.62 -38.43
CA LEU A 4 28.94 54.14 -37.34
C LEU A 4 28.32 52.78 -37.59
N VAL A 5 28.36 52.26 -38.82
CA VAL A 5 27.80 51.03 -39.28
C VAL A 5 28.33 49.79 -38.56
N PRO A 6 29.66 49.59 -38.34
CA PRO A 6 30.15 48.42 -37.64
C PRO A 6 29.77 48.40 -36.15
N ILE A 7 29.64 49.57 -35.52
CA ILE A 7 29.21 49.61 -34.08
C ILE A 7 27.73 49.21 -33.93
N LEU A 8 26.87 49.67 -34.82
CA LEU A 8 25.45 49.31 -34.85
C LEU A 8 25.28 47.79 -35.12
N ALA A 9 26.03 47.23 -36.06
CA ALA A 9 25.98 45.80 -36.35
C ALA A 9 26.42 44.97 -35.15
N ALA A 10 27.49 45.36 -34.45
CA ALA A 10 27.97 44.66 -33.25
C ALA A 10 26.94 44.71 -32.10
N LEU A 11 26.25 45.83 -31.90
CA LEU A 11 25.18 45.96 -30.89
C LEU A 11 23.97 45.06 -31.20
N ILE A 12 23.58 44.96 -32.48
CA ILE A 12 22.47 44.08 -32.89
C ILE A 12 22.85 42.62 -32.67
N ILE A 13 24.04 42.18 -33.04
CA ILE A 13 24.53 40.81 -32.84
C ILE A 13 24.58 40.50 -31.34
N ALA A 14 25.14 41.37 -30.52
CA ALA A 14 25.18 41.19 -29.08
C ALA A 14 23.77 41.06 -28.44
N SER A 15 22.83 41.88 -28.90
CA SER A 15 21.44 41.84 -28.42
C SER A 15 20.73 40.52 -28.79
N ILE A 16 20.92 40.02 -30.02
CA ILE A 16 20.38 38.75 -30.48
C ILE A 16 21.01 37.60 -29.68
N THR A 17 22.32 37.64 -29.46
CA THR A 17 23.02 36.63 -28.69
C THR A 17 22.55 36.56 -27.24
N LEU A 18 22.38 37.71 -26.58
CA LEU A 18 21.84 37.84 -25.23
C LEU A 18 20.38 37.34 -25.15
N TYR A 19 19.57 37.66 -26.15
CA TYR A 19 18.20 37.17 -26.24
C TYR A 19 18.16 35.64 -26.35
N ASN A 20 18.89 35.06 -27.30
CA ASN A 20 18.98 33.62 -27.50
C ASN A 20 19.52 32.90 -26.26
N PHE A 21 20.51 33.45 -25.57
CA PHE A 21 21.02 32.92 -24.32
C PHE A 21 19.97 32.89 -23.19
N ARG A 22 19.19 33.99 -23.07
CA ARG A 22 18.09 34.05 -22.07
C ARG A 22 17.00 33.06 -22.38
N VAL A 23 16.57 32.94 -23.63
CA VAL A 23 15.56 31.99 -24.07
C VAL A 23 16.05 30.54 -23.82
N GLY A 24 17.26 30.20 -24.28
CA GLY A 24 17.81 28.86 -24.05
C GLY A 24 17.96 28.51 -22.57
N ARG A 25 18.27 29.48 -21.70
CA ARG A 25 18.33 29.25 -20.25
C ARG A 25 16.95 29.04 -19.63
N GLN A 26 15.91 29.72 -20.14
CA GLN A 26 14.53 29.49 -19.70
C GLN A 26 14.02 28.12 -20.16
N ASP A 27 14.27 27.74 -21.40
CA ASP A 27 13.89 26.44 -21.95
C ASP A 27 14.57 25.29 -21.22
N ASN A 28 15.85 25.41 -20.88
CA ASN A 28 16.56 24.42 -20.09
C ASN A 28 15.97 24.24 -18.68
N LYS A 29 15.61 25.36 -18.01
CA LYS A 29 14.93 25.27 -16.69
C LYS A 29 13.57 24.65 -16.80
N LYS A 30 12.78 24.95 -17.85
CA LYS A 30 11.48 24.39 -18.12
C LYS A 30 11.57 22.88 -18.36
N ASN A 31 12.50 22.44 -19.21
CA ASN A 31 12.75 21.04 -19.51
C ASN A 31 13.21 20.26 -18.26
N SER A 32 14.12 20.82 -17.46
CA SER A 32 14.56 20.20 -16.19
C SER A 32 13.39 20.00 -15.21
N LYS A 33 12.47 20.98 -15.13
CA LYS A 33 11.28 20.84 -14.28
C LYS A 33 10.31 19.80 -14.80
N ILE A 34 10.14 19.70 -16.13
CA ILE A 34 9.30 18.66 -16.73
C ILE A 34 9.87 17.26 -16.41
N LEU A 35 11.17 17.06 -16.53
CA LEU A 35 11.81 15.79 -16.21
C LEU A 35 11.63 15.41 -14.74
N ASP A 36 11.84 16.35 -13.80
CA ASP A 36 11.60 16.13 -12.36
C ASP A 36 10.15 15.70 -12.07
N LEU A 37 9.17 16.34 -12.72
CA LEU A 37 7.76 15.97 -12.58
C LEU A 37 7.47 14.60 -13.17
N GLN A 38 8.07 14.24 -14.31
CA GLN A 38 7.93 12.93 -14.93
C GLN A 38 8.53 11.81 -14.06
N ASP A 39 9.68 12.05 -13.45
CA ASP A 39 10.30 11.09 -12.52
C ASP A 39 9.43 10.89 -11.27
N LYS A 40 8.92 11.97 -10.68
CA LYS A 40 7.97 11.90 -9.56
C LYS A 40 6.69 11.15 -9.94
N LYS A 41 6.14 11.42 -11.13
CA LYS A 41 4.97 10.72 -11.65
C LYS A 41 5.22 9.21 -11.75
N LYS A 42 6.35 8.80 -12.31
CA LYS A 42 6.74 7.39 -12.43
C LYS A 42 6.77 6.69 -11.07
N ILE A 43 7.37 7.32 -10.04
CA ILE A 43 7.39 6.76 -8.68
C ILE A 43 5.97 6.54 -8.13
N ILE A 44 5.06 7.48 -8.37
CA ILE A 44 3.67 7.35 -7.92
C ILE A 44 2.94 6.23 -8.69
N GLU A 45 3.16 6.13 -10.00
CA GLU A 45 2.61 5.05 -10.83
C GLU A 45 3.10 3.67 -10.37
N GLU A 46 4.37 3.53 -10.03
CA GLU A 46 4.93 2.30 -9.45
C GLU A 46 4.27 1.94 -8.13
N LYS A 47 4.09 2.90 -7.20
CA LYS A 47 3.36 2.68 -5.95
C LYS A 47 1.95 2.15 -6.18
N ILE A 48 1.22 2.78 -7.09
CA ILE A 48 -0.16 2.39 -7.42
C ILE A 48 -0.21 0.99 -8.02
N ASN A 49 0.58 0.75 -9.07
CA ASN A 49 0.47 -0.45 -9.90
C ASN A 49 1.15 -1.68 -9.28
N GLU A 50 2.23 -1.49 -8.53
CA GLU A 50 3.01 -2.60 -8.00
C GLU A 50 2.70 -2.93 -6.54
N PHE A 51 2.05 -2.02 -5.80
CA PHE A 51 1.73 -2.25 -4.40
C PHE A 51 0.22 -2.12 -4.10
N TYR A 52 -0.36 -0.92 -4.22
CA TYR A 52 -1.70 -0.67 -3.70
C TYR A 52 -2.81 -1.42 -4.46
N ILE A 53 -2.76 -1.45 -5.80
CA ILE A 53 -3.73 -2.19 -6.61
C ILE A 53 -3.63 -3.70 -6.36
N PRO A 54 -2.46 -4.35 -6.44
CA PRO A 54 -2.33 -5.76 -6.12
C PRO A 54 -2.79 -6.11 -4.71
N LEU A 55 -2.43 -5.30 -3.70
CA LEU A 55 -2.86 -5.52 -2.33
C LEU A 55 -4.39 -5.44 -2.19
N GLY A 56 -5.00 -4.39 -2.76
CA GLY A 56 -6.46 -4.22 -2.74
C GLY A 56 -7.20 -5.37 -3.41
N HIS A 57 -6.70 -5.89 -4.54
CA HIS A 57 -7.27 -7.05 -5.23
C HIS A 57 -7.20 -8.31 -4.37
N GLN A 58 -6.05 -8.63 -3.78
CA GLN A 58 -5.90 -9.82 -2.93
C GLN A 58 -6.81 -9.74 -1.69
N LEU A 59 -6.90 -8.58 -1.06
CA LEU A 59 -7.81 -8.34 0.07
C LEU A 59 -9.28 -8.48 -0.35
N GLY A 60 -9.64 -7.97 -1.53
CA GLY A 60 -10.98 -8.11 -2.10
C GLY A 60 -11.37 -9.56 -2.33
N TYR A 61 -10.48 -10.36 -2.90
CA TYR A 61 -10.69 -11.81 -3.09
C TYR A 61 -10.82 -12.53 -1.75
N SER A 62 -9.90 -12.29 -0.82
CA SER A 62 -9.96 -12.88 0.53
C SER A 62 -11.28 -12.57 1.24
N LYS A 63 -11.73 -11.31 1.20
CA LYS A 63 -13.01 -10.87 1.77
C LYS A 63 -14.20 -11.57 1.14
N THR A 64 -14.19 -11.75 -0.18
CA THR A 64 -15.28 -12.44 -0.90
C THR A 64 -15.36 -13.90 -0.50
N LEU A 65 -14.23 -14.61 -0.49
CA LEU A 65 -14.18 -16.02 -0.09
C LEU A 65 -14.57 -16.20 1.38
N PHE A 66 -14.13 -15.28 2.26
CA PHE A 66 -14.53 -15.29 3.66
C PHE A 66 -16.04 -15.13 3.84
N LYS A 67 -16.67 -14.23 3.08
CA LYS A 67 -18.13 -14.09 3.09
C LYS A 67 -18.85 -15.38 2.70
N ILE A 68 -18.33 -16.10 1.70
CA ILE A 68 -18.89 -17.40 1.28
C ILE A 68 -18.71 -18.42 2.41
N LEU A 69 -17.53 -18.47 3.01
CA LEU A 69 -17.21 -19.39 4.11
C LEU A 69 -18.18 -19.23 5.29
N ILE A 70 -18.57 -18.01 5.64
CA ILE A 70 -19.39 -17.74 6.84
C ILE A 70 -20.89 -17.79 6.61
N VAL A 71 -21.37 -17.95 5.37
CA VAL A 71 -22.82 -17.88 5.04
C VAL A 71 -23.69 -18.77 5.93
N ASN A 72 -23.24 -19.99 6.23
CA ASN A 72 -23.96 -20.96 7.02
C ASN A 72 -23.32 -21.22 8.40
N LYS A 73 -22.55 -20.25 8.90
CA LYS A 73 -21.91 -20.34 10.22
C LYS A 73 -22.66 -19.46 11.22
N PRO A 74 -22.54 -19.75 12.54
CA PRO A 74 -23.06 -18.87 13.57
C PRO A 74 -22.55 -17.43 13.45
N GLN A 75 -23.32 -16.45 13.90
CA GLN A 75 -22.99 -15.03 13.77
C GLN A 75 -21.67 -14.64 14.45
N ASP A 76 -21.33 -15.36 15.51
CA ASP A 76 -20.12 -15.18 16.30
C ASP A 76 -18.93 -16.06 15.82
N PHE A 77 -19.09 -16.74 14.67
CA PHE A 77 -18.03 -17.59 14.11
C PHE A 77 -16.74 -16.82 13.87
N LYS A 78 -15.67 -17.27 14.54
CA LYS A 78 -14.30 -16.79 14.36
C LYS A 78 -13.42 -17.92 13.85
N THR A 79 -12.84 -17.75 12.68
CA THR A 79 -11.98 -18.78 12.05
C THR A 79 -10.83 -19.22 12.96
N LEU A 80 -10.17 -18.26 13.65
CA LEU A 80 -9.07 -18.59 14.54
C LEU A 80 -9.51 -19.43 15.72
N THR A 81 -10.62 -19.06 16.37
CA THR A 81 -11.23 -19.85 17.45
C THR A 81 -11.54 -21.27 16.99
N TYR A 82 -12.17 -21.42 15.82
CA TYR A 82 -12.44 -22.73 15.26
C TYR A 82 -11.16 -23.57 15.03
N LEU A 83 -10.10 -22.94 14.51
CA LEU A 83 -8.85 -23.64 14.19
C LEU A 83 -8.08 -24.09 15.44
N LEU A 84 -8.15 -23.34 16.53
CA LEU A 84 -7.44 -23.62 17.78
C LEU A 84 -8.29 -24.44 18.74
N ASP A 85 -9.55 -24.08 18.92
CA ASP A 85 -10.48 -24.67 19.91
C ASP A 85 -11.49 -25.59 19.21
N ARG A 86 -11.02 -26.55 18.43
CA ARG A 86 -11.82 -27.41 17.54
C ARG A 86 -13.03 -28.10 18.19
N ASP A 87 -13.06 -28.17 19.49
CA ASP A 87 -14.14 -28.77 20.26
C ASP A 87 -15.14 -27.76 20.85
N GLN A 88 -15.04 -26.51 20.45
CA GLN A 88 -15.89 -25.45 20.98
C GLN A 88 -17.36 -25.66 20.57
N ILE A 89 -18.21 -25.75 21.58
CA ILE A 89 -19.66 -25.70 21.42
C ILE A 89 -20.08 -24.25 21.52
N TYR A 90 -20.72 -23.72 20.48
CA TYR A 90 -21.22 -22.35 20.49
C TYR A 90 -22.35 -22.21 21.50
N PRO A 91 -22.24 -21.28 22.48
CA PRO A 91 -23.19 -21.16 23.58
C PRO A 91 -24.62 -20.91 23.11
N ASP A 92 -24.78 -20.12 22.05
CA ASP A 92 -26.11 -19.68 21.58
C ASP A 92 -26.87 -20.78 20.81
N THR A 93 -26.18 -21.72 20.20
CA THR A 93 -26.80 -22.75 19.37
C THR A 93 -26.62 -24.16 19.91
N GLY A 94 -25.74 -24.37 20.88
CA GLY A 94 -25.37 -25.69 21.38
C GLY A 94 -24.73 -26.58 20.30
N ALA A 95 -24.43 -26.02 19.11
CA ALA A 95 -23.95 -26.79 17.97
C ALA A 95 -22.41 -26.67 17.85
N LYS A 96 -21.79 -27.79 17.55
CA LYS A 96 -20.38 -27.84 17.12
C LYS A 96 -20.31 -27.42 15.67
N VAL A 97 -19.51 -26.39 15.36
CA VAL A 97 -19.23 -26.03 13.97
C VAL A 97 -18.27 -27.04 13.35
N ILE A 98 -18.72 -27.71 12.31
CA ILE A 98 -17.89 -28.62 11.53
C ILE A 98 -17.68 -27.98 10.16
N LEU A 99 -16.41 -27.79 9.76
CA LEU A 99 -16.08 -27.40 8.39
C LEU A 99 -16.18 -28.64 7.49
N ASN A 100 -16.98 -28.52 6.45
CA ASN A 100 -17.05 -29.53 5.41
C ASN A 100 -15.85 -29.41 4.43
N GLU A 101 -15.79 -30.26 3.44
CA GLU A 101 -14.70 -30.27 2.46
C GLU A 101 -14.61 -28.95 1.66
N ASN A 102 -15.75 -28.38 1.29
CA ASN A 102 -15.81 -27.10 0.59
C ASN A 102 -15.32 -25.95 1.48
N ASP A 103 -15.72 -25.93 2.76
CA ASP A 103 -15.25 -24.94 3.73
C ASP A 103 -13.72 -24.99 3.90
N ASN A 104 -13.17 -26.20 3.98
CA ASN A 104 -11.72 -26.40 4.07
C ASN A 104 -11.01 -25.90 2.80
N SER A 105 -11.54 -26.18 1.62
CA SER A 105 -11.01 -25.70 0.35
C SER A 105 -11.06 -24.17 0.24
N LEU A 106 -12.14 -23.53 0.73
CA LEU A 106 -12.24 -22.06 0.78
C LEU A 106 -11.20 -21.47 1.73
N LEU A 107 -11.05 -22.07 2.93
CA LEU A 107 -10.08 -21.61 3.91
C LEU A 107 -8.64 -21.76 3.41
N GLU A 108 -8.31 -22.88 2.77
CA GLU A 108 -7.00 -23.12 2.15
C GLU A 108 -6.70 -22.07 1.05
N THR A 109 -7.71 -21.72 0.26
CA THR A 109 -7.60 -20.67 -0.76
C THR A 109 -7.38 -19.30 -0.11
N ILE A 110 -8.09 -18.96 0.96
CA ILE A 110 -7.90 -17.72 1.74
C ILE A 110 -6.46 -17.65 2.28
N ILE A 111 -5.95 -18.76 2.82
CA ILE A 111 -4.57 -18.83 3.32
C ILE A 111 -3.55 -18.64 2.19
N THR A 112 -3.81 -19.21 1.03
CA THR A 112 -2.96 -19.04 -0.15
C THR A 112 -2.94 -17.59 -0.61
N ILE A 113 -4.07 -16.90 -0.59
CA ILE A 113 -4.14 -15.45 -0.83
C ILE A 113 -3.36 -14.68 0.25
N GLY A 114 -3.50 -15.07 1.52
CA GLY A 114 -2.74 -14.49 2.62
C GLY A 114 -1.22 -14.57 2.39
N ARG A 115 -0.70 -15.70 1.92
CA ARG A 115 0.72 -15.85 1.55
C ARG A 115 1.14 -14.90 0.42
N LYS A 116 0.28 -14.67 -0.57
CA LYS A 116 0.56 -13.69 -1.63
C LYS A 116 0.60 -12.26 -1.09
N ILE A 117 -0.27 -11.92 -0.15
CA ILE A 117 -0.26 -10.61 0.55
C ILE A 117 1.04 -10.48 1.35
N GLU A 118 1.41 -11.51 2.12
CA GLU A 118 2.66 -11.55 2.89
C GLU A 118 3.87 -11.30 1.99
N THR A 119 3.99 -12.03 0.89
CA THR A 119 5.06 -11.86 -0.12
C THR A 119 5.07 -10.44 -0.69
N LEU A 120 3.91 -9.92 -1.10
CA LEU A 120 3.78 -8.58 -1.66
C LEU A 120 4.27 -7.50 -0.66
N ILE A 121 3.89 -7.61 0.60
CA ILE A 121 4.32 -6.66 1.63
C ILE A 121 5.84 -6.75 1.85
N TYR A 122 6.40 -7.96 1.96
CA TYR A 122 7.85 -8.12 2.15
C TYR A 122 8.67 -7.60 0.96
N GLU A 123 8.21 -7.86 -0.26
CA GLU A 123 8.96 -7.50 -1.47
C GLU A 123 8.78 -6.04 -1.89
N LYS A 124 7.63 -5.44 -1.59
CA LYS A 124 7.23 -4.14 -2.18
C LYS A 124 6.95 -3.05 -1.16
N SER A 125 7.07 -3.30 0.16
CA SER A 125 6.82 -2.28 1.18
C SER A 125 7.74 -1.05 1.07
N TYR A 126 8.92 -1.19 0.44
CA TYR A 126 9.80 -0.06 0.17
C TYR A 126 9.14 1.04 -0.70
N LEU A 127 8.14 0.67 -1.52
CA LEU A 127 7.37 1.62 -2.32
C LEU A 127 6.48 2.54 -1.47
N ILE A 128 6.13 2.12 -0.25
CA ILE A 128 5.29 2.92 0.64
C ILE A 128 6.07 4.14 1.14
N GLY A 129 7.38 3.98 1.41
CA GLY A 129 8.23 5.02 1.97
C GLY A 129 7.81 5.39 3.40
N ASP A 130 7.89 6.68 3.73
CA ASP A 130 7.59 7.21 5.07
C ASP A 130 6.08 7.43 5.33
N ASP A 131 5.20 6.68 4.67
CA ASP A 131 3.77 6.79 4.87
C ASP A 131 3.37 6.22 6.24
N SER A 132 3.26 7.10 7.23
CA SER A 132 2.98 6.75 8.62
C SER A 132 1.61 6.08 8.87
N GLU A 133 0.72 6.08 7.87
CA GLU A 133 -0.56 5.35 7.97
C GLU A 133 -0.39 3.86 7.74
N PHE A 134 0.65 3.45 7.02
CA PHE A 134 0.90 2.06 6.63
C PHE A 134 2.14 1.46 7.28
N THR A 135 3.09 2.29 7.68
CA THR A 135 4.35 1.84 8.29
C THR A 135 4.46 2.32 9.73
N ASP A 136 5.15 1.56 10.55
CA ASP A 136 5.48 1.99 11.91
C ASP A 136 6.38 3.22 11.85
N LYS A 137 6.15 4.16 12.75
CA LYS A 137 7.10 5.27 12.91
C LYS A 137 8.44 4.67 13.34
N TYR A 138 9.44 4.78 12.47
CA TYR A 138 10.81 4.47 12.86
C TYR A 138 11.25 5.43 13.96
N ILE A 139 11.44 4.90 15.18
CA ILE A 139 12.03 5.65 16.29
C ILE A 139 13.52 5.30 16.31
N PRO A 140 14.42 6.20 15.86
CA PRO A 140 15.85 5.93 15.91
C PRO A 140 16.28 5.67 17.35
N GLY A 141 16.94 4.53 17.60
CA GLY A 141 17.45 4.15 18.93
C GLY A 141 16.51 3.35 19.80
N ALA A 142 15.31 3.01 19.37
CA ALA A 142 14.46 2.06 20.07
C ALA A 142 15.07 0.66 19.96
N THR A 143 15.60 0.14 21.06
CA THR A 143 16.00 -1.28 21.14
C THR A 143 14.76 -2.16 21.10
N TYR A 144 14.85 -3.33 20.48
CA TYR A 144 13.80 -4.35 20.25
C TYR A 144 13.04 -4.85 21.50
N ASN A 145 13.26 -4.30 22.67
CA ASN A 145 12.63 -4.69 23.93
C ASN A 145 11.36 -3.89 24.28
N TYR A 146 10.82 -3.11 23.34
CA TYR A 146 9.50 -2.52 23.53
C TYR A 146 8.46 -3.62 23.42
N ILE A 147 7.70 -3.85 24.48
CA ILE A 147 6.38 -4.48 24.38
C ILE A 147 5.56 -3.52 23.54
N VAL A 148 5.50 -3.78 22.25
CA VAL A 148 4.76 -2.95 21.31
C VAL A 148 3.30 -3.02 21.71
N ASN A 149 2.78 -1.93 22.24
CA ASN A 149 1.35 -1.79 22.41
C ASN A 149 0.73 -1.96 21.02
N GLN A 150 -0.29 -2.80 20.87
CA GLN A 150 -0.93 -3.06 19.58
C GLN A 150 -1.44 -1.80 18.89
N ASN A 151 -1.74 -0.74 19.66
CA ASN A 151 -2.11 0.56 19.15
C ASN A 151 -0.96 1.29 18.41
N ASP A 152 0.27 0.80 18.54
CA ASP A 152 1.46 1.38 17.91
C ASP A 152 1.91 0.59 16.67
N LEU A 153 1.30 -0.58 16.38
CA LEU A 153 1.59 -1.34 15.16
C LEU A 153 0.96 -0.67 13.95
N SER A 154 1.72 -0.59 12.87
CA SER A 154 1.16 -0.18 11.58
C SER A 154 0.06 -1.14 11.15
N ILE A 155 -0.87 -0.64 10.35
CA ILE A 155 -1.97 -1.46 9.85
C ILE A 155 -1.50 -2.65 9.00
N LEU A 156 -0.34 -2.54 8.33
CA LEU A 156 0.27 -3.65 7.60
C LEU A 156 0.83 -4.71 8.53
N ASN A 157 1.44 -4.33 9.65
CA ASN A 157 1.93 -5.29 10.64
C ASN A 157 0.78 -6.02 11.33
N LEU A 158 -0.32 -5.33 11.62
CA LEU A 158 -1.55 -5.97 12.11
C LEU A 158 -2.09 -6.98 11.09
N LEU A 159 -2.14 -6.61 9.82
CA LEU A 159 -2.56 -7.49 8.73
C LEU A 159 -1.66 -8.72 8.61
N LEU A 160 -0.34 -8.54 8.60
CA LEU A 160 0.63 -9.62 8.55
C LEU A 160 0.50 -10.56 9.76
N SER A 161 0.40 -9.99 10.97
CA SER A 161 0.23 -10.78 12.19
C SER A 161 -1.03 -11.63 12.13
N HIS A 162 -2.15 -11.07 11.66
CA HIS A 162 -3.39 -11.83 11.44
C HIS A 162 -3.20 -12.96 10.43
N ILE A 163 -2.65 -12.67 9.25
CA ILE A 163 -2.44 -13.66 8.17
C ILE A 163 -1.56 -14.81 8.65
N ILE A 164 -0.44 -14.49 9.30
CA ILE A 164 0.51 -15.49 9.80
C ILE A 164 -0.14 -16.33 10.89
N THR A 165 -0.88 -15.73 11.81
CA THR A 165 -1.56 -16.43 12.92
C THR A 165 -2.59 -17.42 12.39
N ILE A 166 -3.46 -17.01 11.45
CA ILE A 166 -4.44 -17.92 10.82
C ILE A 166 -3.74 -19.05 10.09
N ARG A 167 -2.67 -18.78 9.34
CA ARG A 167 -1.90 -19.79 8.61
C ARG A 167 -1.29 -20.82 9.56
N LEU A 168 -0.62 -20.38 10.63
CA LEU A 168 0.00 -21.28 11.60
C LEU A 168 -1.04 -22.14 12.34
N ALA A 169 -2.21 -21.57 12.66
CA ALA A 169 -3.31 -22.32 13.27
C ALA A 169 -3.86 -23.38 12.29
N PHE A 170 -4.04 -23.05 11.02
CA PHE A 170 -4.47 -23.99 9.99
C PHE A 170 -3.47 -25.13 9.79
N GLU A 171 -2.19 -24.82 9.72
CA GLU A 171 -1.09 -25.79 9.59
C GLU A 171 -0.85 -26.59 10.88
N LYS A 172 -1.65 -26.38 11.93
CA LYS A 172 -1.51 -27.03 13.25
C LYS A 172 -0.15 -26.77 13.93
N LYS A 173 0.50 -25.66 13.56
CA LYS A 173 1.77 -25.21 14.15
C LYS A 173 1.57 -24.26 15.32
N LEU A 174 0.36 -23.72 15.48
CA LEU A 174 -0.04 -22.89 16.59
C LEU A 174 -0.93 -23.71 17.51
N THR A 175 -0.62 -23.73 18.80
CA THR A 175 -1.35 -24.45 19.85
C THR A 175 -1.68 -23.50 20.99
N GLY A 176 -2.73 -23.79 21.73
CA GLY A 176 -3.19 -23.01 22.87
C GLY A 176 -4.61 -22.47 22.68
N GLU A 177 -5.07 -21.73 23.69
CA GLU A 177 -6.41 -21.14 23.70
C GLU A 177 -6.48 -19.96 22.72
N SER A 178 -7.59 -19.85 21.99
CA SER A 178 -7.81 -18.76 21.04
C SER A 178 -7.79 -17.37 21.72
N SER A 179 -8.16 -17.29 23.00
CA SER A 179 -8.11 -16.07 23.80
C SER A 179 -6.73 -15.41 23.85
N LYS A 180 -5.66 -16.19 23.73
CA LYS A 180 -4.28 -15.66 23.68
C LYS A 180 -3.97 -14.88 22.39
N PHE A 181 -4.81 -15.04 21.38
CA PHE A 181 -4.64 -14.47 20.05
C PHE A 181 -5.75 -13.47 19.67
N GLU A 182 -6.61 -13.09 20.62
CA GLU A 182 -7.73 -12.15 20.37
C GLU A 182 -7.28 -10.81 19.78
N ASN A 183 -6.05 -10.45 20.03
CA ASN A 183 -5.47 -9.21 19.55
C ASN A 183 -5.00 -9.27 18.08
N TYR A 184 -4.88 -10.46 17.48
CA TYR A 184 -4.47 -10.63 16.08
C TYR A 184 -5.69 -10.71 15.16
N VAL A 185 -6.60 -9.74 15.33
CA VAL A 185 -7.82 -9.61 14.53
C VAL A 185 -7.48 -8.95 13.19
N PHE A 186 -8.24 -9.31 12.16
CA PHE A 186 -8.12 -8.66 10.85
C PHE A 186 -8.41 -7.15 10.97
N PRO A 187 -7.50 -6.26 10.53
CA PRO A 187 -7.70 -4.82 10.58
C PRO A 187 -8.76 -4.41 9.54
N THR A 188 -10.00 -4.27 9.94
CA THR A 188 -11.15 -4.04 9.05
C THR A 188 -11.05 -2.75 8.23
N GLU A 189 -10.35 -1.74 8.75
CA GLU A 189 -10.10 -0.46 8.09
C GLU A 189 -9.08 -0.52 6.95
N ILE A 190 -8.32 -1.62 6.78
CA ILE A 190 -7.27 -1.71 5.75
C ILE A 190 -7.80 -1.43 4.34
N ASN A 191 -8.98 -1.94 4.01
CA ASN A 191 -9.57 -1.75 2.69
C ASN A 191 -9.87 -0.26 2.43
N SER A 192 -10.52 0.42 3.37
CA SER A 192 -10.85 1.85 3.24
C SER A 192 -9.59 2.73 3.17
N LYS A 193 -8.54 2.39 3.93
CA LYS A 193 -7.26 3.10 3.86
C LYS A 193 -6.57 2.93 2.50
N ILE A 194 -6.60 1.73 1.93
CA ILE A 194 -6.06 1.49 0.57
C ILE A 194 -6.85 2.29 -0.46
N ASP A 195 -8.17 2.28 -0.41
CA ASP A 195 -9.02 3.02 -1.34
C ASP A 195 -8.77 4.53 -1.25
N GLN A 196 -8.67 5.07 -0.04
CA GLN A 196 -8.34 6.48 0.20
C GLN A 196 -6.96 6.84 -0.34
N LYS A 197 -5.98 5.96 -0.11
CA LYS A 197 -4.61 6.18 -0.60
C LYS A 197 -4.54 6.15 -2.12
N LEU A 198 -5.22 5.21 -2.75
CA LEU A 198 -5.32 5.16 -4.22
C LEU A 198 -5.94 6.44 -4.79
N LEU A 199 -6.98 6.96 -4.15
CA LEU A 199 -7.60 8.23 -4.56
C LEU A 199 -6.61 9.40 -4.43
N GLN A 200 -5.90 9.52 -3.31
CA GLN A 200 -4.88 10.56 -3.10
C GLN A 200 -3.78 10.47 -4.15
N LEU A 201 -3.22 9.29 -4.39
CA LEU A 201 -2.14 9.11 -5.36
C LEU A 201 -2.59 9.45 -6.79
N ARG A 202 -3.81 9.09 -7.18
CA ARG A 202 -4.38 9.46 -8.48
C ARG A 202 -4.57 10.97 -8.62
N THR A 203 -4.97 11.65 -7.55
CA THR A 203 -5.08 13.12 -7.52
C THR A 203 -3.70 13.77 -7.73
N ILE A 204 -2.66 13.25 -7.08
CA ILE A 204 -1.28 13.73 -7.28
C ILE A 204 -0.82 13.52 -8.72
N LEU A 205 -1.12 12.36 -9.33
CA LEU A 205 -0.80 12.10 -10.74
C LEU A 205 -1.46 13.12 -11.67
N GLN A 206 -2.73 13.40 -11.45
CA GLN A 206 -3.47 14.36 -12.24
C GLN A 206 -2.88 15.79 -12.09
N ASP A 207 -2.45 16.16 -10.89
CA ASP A 207 -1.79 17.45 -10.67
C ASP A 207 -0.45 17.53 -11.40
N TYR A 208 0.37 16.48 -11.38
CA TYR A 208 1.61 16.44 -12.16
C TYR A 208 1.34 16.55 -13.66
N ASP A 209 0.31 15.87 -14.20
CA ASP A 209 -0.06 16.00 -15.62
C ASP A 209 -0.48 17.42 -15.96
N ASN A 210 -1.26 18.08 -15.12
CA ASN A 210 -1.66 19.47 -15.31
C ASN A 210 -0.44 20.41 -15.30
N GLN A 211 0.50 20.23 -14.37
CA GLN A 211 1.72 21.03 -14.29
C GLN A 211 2.63 20.83 -15.53
N ILE A 212 2.79 19.58 -15.98
CA ILE A 212 3.57 19.27 -17.19
C ILE A 212 2.94 19.93 -18.42
N ASN A 213 1.63 19.84 -18.57
CA ASN A 213 0.91 20.45 -19.69
C ASN A 213 1.02 21.99 -19.69
N ALA A 214 0.90 22.61 -18.52
CA ALA A 214 1.11 24.06 -18.36
C ALA A 214 2.54 24.52 -18.67
N LEU A 215 3.53 23.66 -18.43
CA LEU A 215 4.92 23.96 -18.81
C LEU A 215 5.17 23.78 -20.31
N ARG A 216 4.42 22.94 -21.01
CA ARG A 216 4.54 22.71 -22.45
C ARG A 216 3.84 23.77 -23.31
N SER A 217 2.78 24.38 -22.77
CA SER A 217 2.11 25.55 -23.39
C SER A 217 2.97 26.81 -23.30
#